data_fb26e35c27739f3810b6ec9c7feed43c
#
_entry.id   fb26e35c27739f3810b6ec9c7feed43c
#
_cell.length_a   1.000
_cell.length_b   1.000
_cell.length_c   1.000
_cell.angle_alpha   90.00
_cell.angle_beta   90.00
_cell.angle_gamma   90.00
#
_symmetry.space_group_name_H-M   'P 1'
#
loop_
_entity.id
_entity.type
_entity.pdbx_description
1 polymer ?
#
loop_
_entity_poly.entity_id
_entity_poly.type
_entity_poly.pdbx_seq_one_letter_code
_entity_poly.pdbx_strand_id
1 'polypeptide(L)'
;KELCDAVDVIGSHYTSFADDTTKKLAEEYGKELWFSEGSSPMNYAQSAYRFDEGNSGLTGLNGVLDIANRMITMVSGGYMTLYEYQPAVAGYYDGVTYCHKQLINACTPWNGYYTLDSGYYMNLHFSQFMDKGWSFIYDACYGDAKVGGDGHALVDAKYSYITACSAEGDYSTIITNTTSEPITYSFEVSNLAKAGNEVYVWETRGPDSNQEYDANYFKKIATVTPENNKYSVTIKPYSMITVSTVNITYPASDAPAESENTLLSLPYSDDFGYSDEFLSSRGNAPLYTTDEGGAFEVAEKNGEKVLMQKITKDIKANEWGGTPDPTTNFGDDRWYNYSVSADILTDGKDSYAGVGLRYILADSGRLQRYAL
;
A
#
# COMPACT_ATOMS: atom_id res chain seq x y z
N LYS A 1 24.06 13.97 20.13
CA LYS A 1 25.22 13.17 19.65
C LYS A 1 25.21 11.77 20.25
N GLU A 2 25.20 11.60 21.57
CA GLU A 2 25.19 10.28 22.22
C GLU A 2 24.08 9.37 21.73
N LEU A 3 22.85 9.90 21.55
CA LEU A 3 21.73 9.11 21.00
C LEU A 3 21.99 8.73 19.54
N CYS A 4 22.51 9.65 18.73
CA CYS A 4 22.84 9.35 17.33
C CYS A 4 23.93 8.29 17.22
N ASP A 5 24.90 8.29 18.15
CA ASP A 5 25.98 7.29 18.18
C ASP A 5 25.48 5.89 18.60
N ALA A 6 24.30 5.82 19.24
CA ALA A 6 23.70 4.58 19.73
C ALA A 6 22.69 3.92 18.77
N VAL A 7 22.36 4.54 17.65
CA VAL A 7 21.40 4.04 16.67
C VAL A 7 22.00 4.03 15.27
N ASP A 8 21.61 3.08 14.45
CA ASP A 8 22.05 2.98 13.05
C ASP A 8 21.09 3.71 12.11
N VAL A 9 19.81 3.56 12.34
CA VAL A 9 18.72 4.11 11.52
C VAL A 9 17.75 4.88 12.39
N ILE A 10 17.16 5.94 11.82
CA ILE A 10 16.11 6.74 12.45
C ILE A 10 14.85 6.64 11.59
N GLY A 11 13.81 6.00 12.13
CA GLY A 11 12.52 5.84 11.48
C GLY A 11 11.47 6.85 11.96
N SER A 12 10.55 7.18 11.08
CA SER A 12 9.38 8.00 11.39
C SER A 12 8.12 7.41 10.73
N HIS A 13 6.95 7.76 11.27
CA HIS A 13 5.66 7.28 10.81
C HIS A 13 4.77 8.42 10.34
N TYR A 14 3.84 8.15 9.46
CA TYR A 14 2.66 8.91 8.98
C TYR A 14 2.83 10.42 8.84
N THR A 15 2.81 11.15 9.94
CA THR A 15 2.77 12.62 9.99
C THR A 15 4.13 13.27 10.10
N SER A 16 5.19 12.47 10.14
CA SER A 16 6.56 12.99 10.20
C SER A 16 7.05 13.33 8.81
N PHE A 17 7.32 14.59 8.58
CA PHE A 17 7.85 15.09 7.31
C PHE A 17 9.31 15.46 7.43
N ALA A 18 9.97 15.41 6.28
CA ALA A 18 11.32 15.89 6.14
C ALA A 18 11.44 17.40 6.44
N ASP A 19 12.41 17.77 7.24
CA ASP A 19 12.74 19.14 7.59
C ASP A 19 14.26 19.33 7.70
N ASP A 20 14.68 20.54 8.09
CA ASP A 20 16.10 20.84 8.29
C ASP A 20 16.76 19.99 9.40
N THR A 21 15.97 19.46 10.33
CA THR A 21 16.47 18.55 11.37
C THR A 21 16.82 17.19 10.79
N THR A 22 15.97 16.64 9.94
CA THR A 22 16.22 15.37 9.27
C THR A 22 17.45 15.46 8.36
N LYS A 23 17.62 16.55 7.62
CA LYS A 23 18.83 16.78 6.82
C LYS A 23 20.10 16.75 7.67
N LYS A 24 20.10 17.43 8.82
CA LYS A 24 21.24 17.40 9.73
C LYS A 24 21.57 16.01 10.26
N LEU A 25 20.55 15.19 10.53
CA LEU A 25 20.77 13.80 10.96
C LEU A 25 21.51 13.02 9.88
N ALA A 26 21.17 13.19 8.62
CA ALA A 26 21.86 12.59 7.51
C ALA A 26 23.25 13.18 7.26
N GLU A 27 23.35 14.52 7.11
CA GLU A 27 24.58 15.21 6.69
C GLU A 27 25.65 15.28 7.80
N GLU A 28 25.24 15.64 9.02
CA GLU A 28 26.20 15.89 10.12
C GLU A 28 26.48 14.63 10.93
N TYR A 29 25.49 13.72 11.06
CA TYR A 29 25.62 12.52 11.88
C TYR A 29 25.70 11.23 11.06
N GLY A 30 25.57 11.30 9.73
CA GLY A 30 25.65 10.17 8.83
C GLY A 30 24.59 9.11 9.08
N LYS A 31 23.38 9.51 9.51
CA LYS A 31 22.30 8.57 9.83
C LYS A 31 21.44 8.29 8.62
N GLU A 32 21.11 7.03 8.44
CA GLU A 32 20.09 6.61 7.49
C GLU A 32 18.70 6.94 8.03
N LEU A 33 17.86 7.54 7.20
CA LEU A 33 16.54 8.00 7.58
C LEU A 33 15.48 7.22 6.81
N TRP A 34 14.48 6.70 7.52
CA TRP A 34 13.41 5.90 6.96
C TRP A 34 12.04 6.48 7.25
N PHE A 35 11.17 6.51 6.26
CA PHE A 35 9.74 6.58 6.50
C PHE A 35 9.24 5.15 6.66
N SER A 36 9.17 4.70 7.92
CA SER A 36 9.08 3.28 8.26
C SER A 36 7.66 2.78 8.47
N GLU A 37 6.65 3.61 8.29
CA GLU A 37 5.25 3.19 8.26
C GLU A 37 4.35 4.29 7.69
N GLY A 38 3.56 3.95 6.70
CA GLY A 38 2.43 4.75 6.27
C GLY A 38 2.23 4.78 4.76
N SER A 39 1.01 5.13 4.38
CA SER A 39 0.67 5.51 3.02
C SER A 39 -0.05 6.84 3.03
N SER A 40 -1.05 6.91 3.87
CA SER A 40 -1.92 8.06 4.06
C SER A 40 -2.09 8.30 5.54
N PRO A 41 -2.59 9.47 5.95
CA PRO A 41 -3.07 9.70 7.31
C PRO A 41 -4.11 8.65 7.69
N MET A 42 -4.06 8.20 8.93
CA MET A 42 -4.87 7.07 9.42
C MET A 42 -6.38 7.22 9.24
N ASN A 43 -6.87 8.44 9.15
CA ASN A 43 -8.32 8.72 9.10
C ASN A 43 -8.89 8.73 7.70
N TYR A 44 -8.07 8.55 6.66
CA TYR A 44 -8.48 8.72 5.28
C TYR A 44 -8.04 7.51 4.45
N ALA A 45 -8.92 6.55 4.41
CA ALA A 45 -8.62 5.23 3.92
C ALA A 45 -8.55 5.08 2.39
N GLN A 46 -8.98 6.07 1.63
CA GLN A 46 -9.18 5.92 0.18
C GLN A 46 -7.98 6.35 -0.66
N SER A 47 -6.81 6.38 -0.09
CA SER A 47 -5.65 7.05 -0.65
C SER A 47 -5.01 6.37 -1.85
N ALA A 48 -5.15 5.07 -1.99
CA ALA A 48 -4.51 4.32 -3.07
C ALA A 48 -5.50 3.80 -4.11
N TYR A 49 -6.74 4.29 -4.06
CA TYR A 49 -7.82 3.80 -4.88
C TYR A 49 -7.74 4.24 -6.33
N ARG A 50 -8.81 4.04 -7.08
CA ARG A 50 -8.89 4.30 -8.52
C ARG A 50 -8.80 5.79 -8.83
N PHE A 51 -8.22 6.12 -9.97
CA PHE A 51 -8.11 7.50 -10.44
C PHE A 51 -9.47 8.19 -10.71
N ASP A 52 -10.51 7.42 -10.95
CA ASP A 52 -11.84 7.91 -11.27
C ASP A 52 -12.78 8.06 -10.05
N GLU A 53 -12.31 7.71 -8.86
CA GLU A 53 -13.10 7.73 -7.64
C GLU A 53 -12.96 9.07 -6.90
N GLY A 54 -13.67 10.08 -7.36
CA GLY A 54 -13.78 11.35 -6.65
C GLY A 54 -12.45 11.99 -6.22
N ASN A 55 -12.48 12.71 -5.11
CA ASN A 55 -11.31 13.45 -4.62
C ASN A 55 -10.18 12.57 -4.07
N SER A 56 -10.47 11.35 -3.68
CA SER A 56 -9.50 10.44 -3.10
C SER A 56 -8.74 9.60 -4.13
N GLY A 57 -9.17 9.59 -5.38
CA GLY A 57 -8.49 8.83 -6.42
C GLY A 57 -7.17 9.44 -6.84
N LEU A 58 -7.21 10.43 -7.71
CA LEU A 58 -6.01 11.00 -8.32
C LEU A 58 -5.55 12.28 -7.62
N THR A 59 -6.45 13.24 -7.41
CA THR A 59 -6.11 14.63 -7.08
C THR A 59 -6.47 15.03 -5.66
N GLY A 60 -7.19 14.20 -4.94
CA GLY A 60 -7.60 14.50 -3.58
C GLY A 60 -6.51 14.31 -2.55
N LEU A 61 -6.77 14.78 -1.36
CA LEU A 61 -5.96 14.47 -0.18
C LEU A 61 -5.88 12.94 -0.03
N ASN A 62 -4.67 12.44 0.13
CA ASN A 62 -4.37 11.00 0.16
C ASN A 62 -4.64 10.24 -1.15
N GLY A 63 -4.89 10.92 -2.24
CA GLY A 63 -4.88 10.30 -3.58
C GLY A 63 -3.46 9.88 -4.00
N VAL A 64 -3.39 9.14 -5.10
CA VAL A 64 -2.13 8.57 -5.59
C VAL A 64 -1.03 9.62 -5.81
N LEU A 65 -1.36 10.76 -6.41
CA LEU A 65 -0.38 11.83 -6.65
C LEU A 65 0.05 12.51 -5.35
N ASP A 66 -0.83 12.62 -4.36
CA ASP A 66 -0.49 13.12 -3.03
C ASP A 66 0.51 12.19 -2.34
N ILE A 67 0.30 10.89 -2.39
CA ILE A 67 1.23 9.91 -1.83
C ILE A 67 2.58 9.97 -2.54
N ALA A 68 2.58 10.00 -3.87
CA ALA A 68 3.81 10.14 -4.65
C ALA A 68 4.58 11.43 -4.30
N ASN A 69 3.88 12.56 -4.15
CA ASN A 69 4.48 13.81 -3.72
C ASN A 69 5.10 13.73 -2.32
N ARG A 70 4.48 13.00 -1.39
CA ARG A 70 5.07 12.75 -0.07
C ARG A 70 6.33 11.92 -0.16
N MET A 71 6.31 10.83 -0.92
CA MET A 71 7.49 9.99 -1.14
C MET A 71 8.63 10.82 -1.71
N ILE A 72 8.36 11.63 -2.73
CA ILE A 72 9.34 12.53 -3.34
C ILE A 72 9.86 13.56 -2.32
N THR A 73 8.97 14.17 -1.54
CA THR A 73 9.34 15.19 -0.53
C THR A 73 10.19 14.58 0.59
N MET A 74 9.88 13.35 1.02
CA MET A 74 10.68 12.65 2.04
C MET A 74 12.11 12.42 1.56
N VAL A 75 12.30 12.09 0.29
CA VAL A 75 13.63 11.95 -0.30
C VAL A 75 14.30 13.31 -0.49
N SER A 76 13.66 14.21 -1.24
CA SER A 76 14.27 15.47 -1.68
C SER A 76 14.52 16.47 -0.53
N GLY A 77 13.63 16.48 0.44
CA GLY A 77 13.66 17.40 1.56
C GLY A 77 14.36 16.86 2.81
N GLY A 78 14.23 15.57 3.07
CA GLY A 78 14.67 14.94 4.30
C GLY A 78 15.71 13.85 4.17
N TYR A 79 16.19 13.59 2.95
CA TYR A 79 17.21 12.57 2.68
C TYR A 79 16.80 11.16 3.14
N MET A 80 15.50 10.87 3.17
CA MET A 80 15.00 9.54 3.48
C MET A 80 15.31 8.59 2.33
N THR A 81 15.79 7.40 2.67
CA THR A 81 16.24 6.38 1.71
C THR A 81 15.32 5.17 1.66
N LEU A 82 14.30 5.13 2.51
CA LEU A 82 13.29 4.09 2.54
C LEU A 82 11.91 4.69 2.79
N TYR A 83 10.90 4.14 2.08
CA TYR A 83 9.49 4.43 2.31
C TYR A 83 8.72 3.09 2.38
N GLU A 84 8.25 2.74 3.58
CA GLU A 84 7.43 1.54 3.78
C GLU A 84 5.95 1.87 3.58
N TYR A 85 5.41 1.36 2.49
CA TYR A 85 3.99 1.50 2.16
C TYR A 85 3.14 0.49 2.95
N GLN A 86 2.06 0.95 3.56
CA GLN A 86 1.18 0.14 4.39
C GLN A 86 -0.29 0.22 3.95
N PRO A 87 -0.95 -0.95 3.76
CA PRO A 87 -0.41 -2.29 3.59
C PRO A 87 -0.12 -2.61 2.12
N ALA A 88 0.78 -3.54 1.87
CA ALA A 88 1.00 -4.04 0.51
C ALA A 88 -0.19 -4.88 0.03
N VAL A 89 -0.64 -5.83 0.84
CA VAL A 89 -1.77 -6.73 0.55
C VAL A 89 -2.76 -6.68 1.70
N ALA A 90 -4.04 -6.55 1.40
CA ALA A 90 -5.12 -6.67 2.38
C ALA A 90 -6.39 -7.23 1.74
N GLY A 91 -7.28 -7.76 2.57
CA GLY A 91 -8.59 -8.28 2.18
C GLY A 91 -9.71 -7.32 2.56
N TYR A 92 -9.58 -6.05 2.25
CA TYR A 92 -10.63 -5.07 2.53
C TYR A 92 -11.74 -5.12 1.48
N TYR A 93 -12.96 -4.90 1.90
CA TYR A 93 -14.13 -4.76 1.04
C TYR A 93 -14.74 -3.36 1.18
N ASP A 94 -15.54 -2.96 0.22
CA ASP A 94 -16.16 -1.64 0.21
C ASP A 94 -16.99 -1.36 1.46
N GLY A 95 -16.85 -0.17 2.02
CA GLY A 95 -17.58 0.27 3.20
C GLY A 95 -16.94 -0.07 4.54
N VAL A 96 -15.79 -0.74 4.56
CA VAL A 96 -15.01 -0.90 5.79
C VAL A 96 -13.99 0.22 5.97
N THR A 97 -13.60 0.45 7.22
CA THR A 97 -12.50 1.37 7.53
C THR A 97 -11.23 0.92 6.83
N TYR A 98 -10.52 1.86 6.23
CA TYR A 98 -9.26 1.62 5.50
C TYR A 98 -9.37 0.82 4.19
N CYS A 99 -10.57 0.59 3.65
CA CYS A 99 -10.69 0.08 2.30
C CYS A 99 -9.89 0.99 1.33
N HIS A 100 -9.33 0.39 0.27
CA HIS A 100 -8.50 1.07 -0.74
C HIS A 100 -7.18 1.68 -0.24
N LYS A 101 -6.77 1.37 0.98
CA LYS A 101 -5.44 1.73 1.49
C LYS A 101 -4.35 0.81 0.95
N GLN A 102 -4.69 -0.43 0.66
CA GLN A 102 -3.79 -1.47 0.15
C GLN A 102 -3.36 -1.22 -1.31
N LEU A 103 -2.23 -1.82 -1.69
CA LEU A 103 -1.80 -1.85 -3.09
C LEU A 103 -2.49 -2.98 -3.86
N ILE A 104 -2.68 -4.12 -3.19
CA ILE A 104 -3.31 -5.34 -3.73
C ILE A 104 -4.47 -5.71 -2.82
N ASN A 105 -5.67 -5.75 -3.37
CA ASN A 105 -6.85 -6.20 -2.65
C ASN A 105 -7.14 -7.68 -2.94
N ALA A 106 -7.04 -8.53 -1.90
CA ALA A 106 -7.17 -9.98 -1.97
C ALA A 106 -8.23 -10.47 -0.97
N CYS A 107 -9.49 -10.07 -1.16
CA CYS A 107 -10.59 -10.36 -0.23
C CYS A 107 -11.26 -11.73 -0.46
N THR A 108 -10.83 -12.52 -1.44
CA THR A 108 -11.38 -13.84 -1.76
C THR A 108 -10.33 -14.94 -1.70
N PRO A 109 -9.87 -15.33 -0.49
CA PRO A 109 -8.73 -16.26 -0.34
C PRO A 109 -9.00 -17.68 -0.86
N TRP A 110 -10.26 -18.07 -1.09
CA TRP A 110 -10.65 -19.38 -1.62
C TRP A 110 -10.39 -19.55 -3.12
N ASN A 111 -10.26 -18.47 -3.89
CA ASN A 111 -10.07 -18.52 -5.34
C ASN A 111 -8.76 -17.89 -5.80
N GLY A 112 -8.06 -17.17 -4.92
CA GLY A 112 -6.80 -16.49 -5.25
C GLY A 112 -6.98 -15.26 -6.14
N TYR A 113 -8.20 -14.76 -6.34
CA TYR A 113 -8.46 -13.54 -7.07
C TYR A 113 -7.99 -12.32 -6.29
N TYR A 114 -7.45 -11.36 -6.99
CA TYR A 114 -7.06 -10.06 -6.43
C TYR A 114 -7.28 -8.94 -7.45
N THR A 115 -7.35 -7.73 -6.94
CA THR A 115 -7.34 -6.51 -7.76
C THR A 115 -6.14 -5.65 -7.40
N LEU A 116 -5.66 -4.88 -8.38
CA LEU A 116 -4.56 -3.94 -8.21
C LEU A 116 -5.12 -2.52 -8.15
N ASP A 117 -4.87 -1.83 -7.05
CA ASP A 117 -5.29 -0.45 -6.90
C ASP A 117 -4.28 0.53 -7.52
N SER A 118 -4.67 1.77 -7.72
CA SER A 118 -3.83 2.79 -8.36
C SER A 118 -2.48 3.00 -7.64
N GLY A 119 -2.46 2.80 -6.32
CA GLY A 119 -1.25 2.85 -5.51
C GLY A 119 -0.21 1.79 -5.88
N TYR A 120 -0.64 0.61 -6.34
CA TYR A 120 0.27 -0.40 -6.87
C TYR A 120 1.06 0.13 -8.06
N TYR A 121 0.36 0.70 -9.03
CA TYR A 121 0.99 1.26 -10.24
C TYR A 121 1.85 2.47 -9.94
N MET A 122 1.46 3.31 -8.97
CA MET A 122 2.31 4.38 -8.47
C MET A 122 3.63 3.84 -7.90
N ASN A 123 3.58 2.78 -7.08
CA ASN A 123 4.78 2.17 -6.53
C ASN A 123 5.69 1.54 -7.60
N LEU A 124 5.15 1.07 -8.73
CA LEU A 124 5.97 0.56 -9.84
C LEU A 124 6.92 1.63 -10.40
N HIS A 125 6.51 2.92 -10.42
CA HIS A 125 7.38 4.01 -10.83
C HIS A 125 8.63 4.13 -9.96
N PHE A 126 8.52 3.83 -8.66
CA PHE A 126 9.66 3.84 -7.75
C PHE A 126 10.46 2.53 -7.79
N SER A 127 9.77 1.39 -7.81
CA SER A 127 10.40 0.08 -7.63
C SER A 127 10.98 -0.56 -8.90
N GLN A 128 10.52 -0.15 -10.09
CA GLN A 128 10.97 -0.75 -11.35
C GLN A 128 12.13 -0.02 -12.01
N PHE A 129 12.45 1.18 -11.57
CA PHE A 129 13.42 2.05 -12.22
C PHE A 129 14.54 2.54 -11.29
N MET A 130 14.51 2.16 -10.03
CA MET A 130 15.52 2.49 -9.04
C MET A 130 15.78 1.26 -8.18
N ASP A 131 16.98 0.72 -8.25
CA ASP A 131 17.38 -0.43 -7.46
C ASP A 131 18.07 -0.03 -6.15
N LYS A 132 18.14 -0.98 -5.23
CA LYS A 132 18.91 -0.82 -4.01
C LYS A 132 20.38 -0.50 -4.36
N GLY A 133 20.92 0.54 -3.72
CA GLY A 133 22.28 0.99 -3.95
C GLY A 133 22.40 2.12 -4.99
N TRP A 134 21.32 2.53 -5.62
CA TRP A 134 21.33 3.76 -6.41
C TRP A 134 21.47 4.99 -5.51
N SER A 135 22.03 6.04 -6.06
CA SER A 135 22.23 7.32 -5.36
C SER A 135 21.28 8.37 -5.87
N PHE A 136 20.62 9.09 -4.96
CA PHE A 136 19.81 10.25 -5.33
C PHE A 136 20.71 11.42 -5.75
N ILE A 137 20.32 12.10 -6.83
CA ILE A 137 20.95 13.34 -7.30
C ILE A 137 20.14 14.49 -6.72
N TYR A 138 20.45 14.90 -5.49
CA TYR A 138 19.64 15.86 -4.74
C TYR A 138 19.45 17.21 -5.45
N ASP A 139 20.44 17.68 -6.23
CA ASP A 139 20.31 18.89 -7.04
C ASP A 139 19.31 18.74 -8.20
N ALA A 140 18.92 17.51 -8.53
CA ALA A 140 17.88 17.15 -9.49
C ALA A 140 16.65 16.53 -8.80
N CYS A 141 16.37 16.92 -7.57
CA CYS A 141 15.20 16.52 -6.78
C CYS A 141 14.47 17.76 -6.28
N TYR A 142 13.15 17.70 -6.30
CA TYR A 142 12.30 18.75 -5.75
C TYR A 142 11.01 18.15 -5.22
N GLY A 143 10.62 18.52 -3.99
CA GLY A 143 9.35 18.13 -3.40
C GLY A 143 8.77 19.30 -2.63
N ASP A 144 7.49 19.56 -2.80
CA ASP A 144 6.79 20.69 -2.17
C ASP A 144 5.51 20.28 -1.44
N ALA A 145 5.36 18.99 -1.12
CA ALA A 145 4.29 18.55 -0.24
C ALA A 145 4.40 19.24 1.11
N LYS A 146 3.28 19.72 1.62
CA LYS A 146 3.22 20.47 2.89
C LYS A 146 2.35 19.74 3.90
N VAL A 147 2.72 19.85 5.16
CA VAL A 147 1.90 19.38 6.27
C VAL A 147 0.79 20.39 6.52
N GLY A 148 -0.46 19.96 6.50
CA GLY A 148 -1.60 20.75 6.91
C GLY A 148 -1.64 20.99 8.42
N GLY A 149 -2.49 21.92 8.86
CA GLY A 149 -2.64 22.25 10.28
C GLY A 149 -3.19 21.11 11.15
N ASP A 150 -3.74 20.08 10.53
CA ASP A 150 -4.21 18.84 11.16
C ASP A 150 -3.13 17.73 11.17
N GLY A 151 -1.93 18.00 10.70
CA GLY A 151 -0.85 17.04 10.61
C GLY A 151 -0.87 16.18 9.34
N HIS A 152 -1.79 16.44 8.41
CA HIS A 152 -1.88 15.73 7.13
C HIS A 152 -1.12 16.46 6.03
N ALA A 153 -0.56 15.71 5.09
CA ALA A 153 0.02 16.31 3.89
C ALA A 153 -1.07 16.97 3.07
N LEU A 154 -0.88 18.20 2.71
CA LEU A 154 -1.72 18.91 1.77
C LEU A 154 -1.16 18.75 0.36
N VAL A 155 -2.05 18.56 -0.61
CA VAL A 155 -1.69 18.53 -2.03
C VAL A 155 -1.67 19.97 -2.56
N ASP A 156 -0.82 20.80 -2.02
CA ASP A 156 -0.52 22.11 -2.61
C ASP A 156 0.58 22.00 -3.67
N ALA A 157 1.21 20.82 -3.75
CA ALA A 157 2.24 20.51 -4.73
C ALA A 157 1.68 20.62 -6.15
N LYS A 158 2.29 21.44 -6.95
CA LYS A 158 1.96 21.54 -8.37
C LYS A 158 2.73 20.53 -9.19
N TYR A 159 3.93 20.23 -8.75
CA TYR A 159 4.82 19.24 -9.33
C TYR A 159 5.91 18.85 -8.32
N SER A 160 6.35 17.62 -8.41
CA SER A 160 7.51 17.14 -7.64
C SER A 160 8.30 16.16 -8.49
N TYR A 161 9.60 16.05 -8.24
CA TYR A 161 10.45 15.09 -8.95
C TYR A 161 11.61 14.61 -8.10
N ILE A 162 12.02 13.36 -8.34
CA ILE A 162 13.27 12.80 -7.81
C ILE A 162 14.07 12.17 -8.94
N THR A 163 15.38 12.31 -8.87
CA THR A 163 16.31 11.67 -9.78
C THR A 163 17.31 10.83 -9.00
N ALA A 164 17.51 9.60 -9.47
CA ALA A 164 18.55 8.71 -8.96
C ALA A 164 19.37 8.13 -10.10
N CYS A 165 20.58 7.71 -9.80
CA CYS A 165 21.49 7.07 -10.75
C CYS A 165 22.18 5.84 -10.16
N SER A 166 22.49 4.88 -11.01
CA SER A 166 23.30 3.72 -10.69
C SER A 166 24.78 4.01 -10.80
N ALA A 167 25.61 3.14 -10.26
CA ALA A 167 27.05 3.18 -10.43
C ALA A 167 27.49 2.99 -11.89
N GLU A 168 26.67 2.29 -12.69
CA GLU A 168 26.91 2.03 -14.13
C GLU A 168 26.45 3.19 -15.01
N GLY A 169 25.87 4.24 -14.41
CA GLY A 169 25.45 5.47 -15.09
C GLY A 169 24.05 5.43 -15.71
N ASP A 170 23.21 4.44 -15.33
CA ASP A 170 21.78 4.54 -15.55
C ASP A 170 21.21 5.65 -14.68
N TYR A 171 20.14 6.27 -15.15
CA TYR A 171 19.39 7.24 -14.36
C TYR A 171 17.89 7.11 -14.56
N SER A 172 17.16 7.53 -13.57
CA SER A 172 15.71 7.59 -13.59
C SER A 172 15.23 8.84 -12.90
N THR A 173 14.25 9.52 -13.49
CA THR A 173 13.56 10.65 -12.88
C THR A 173 12.07 10.33 -12.81
N ILE A 174 11.50 10.35 -11.60
CA ILE A 174 10.07 10.21 -11.36
C ILE A 174 9.52 11.61 -11.15
N ILE A 175 8.42 11.93 -11.82
CA ILE A 175 7.84 13.29 -11.84
C ILE A 175 6.33 13.18 -11.68
N THR A 176 5.74 14.05 -10.87
CA THR A 176 4.29 14.22 -10.73
C THR A 176 3.86 15.58 -11.29
N ASN A 177 2.65 15.61 -11.84
CA ASN A 177 1.94 16.83 -12.21
C ASN A 177 0.53 16.78 -11.63
N THR A 178 0.25 17.57 -10.60
CA THR A 178 -1.06 17.67 -9.95
C THR A 178 -1.89 18.86 -10.45
N THR A 179 -1.45 19.50 -11.53
CA THR A 179 -2.14 20.65 -12.11
C THR A 179 -3.09 20.25 -13.25
N SER A 180 -3.99 21.13 -13.61
CA SER A 180 -4.87 21.00 -14.79
C SER A 180 -4.18 21.30 -16.12
N GLU A 181 -2.90 21.71 -16.09
CA GLU A 181 -2.14 22.09 -17.29
C GLU A 181 -0.99 21.13 -17.53
N PRO A 182 -0.63 20.87 -18.80
CA PRO A 182 0.55 20.09 -19.10
C PRO A 182 1.82 20.86 -18.73
N ILE A 183 2.85 20.14 -18.27
CA ILE A 183 4.15 20.71 -17.91
C ILE A 183 5.23 20.07 -18.76
N THR A 184 6.09 20.89 -19.38
CA THR A 184 7.24 20.40 -20.13
C THR A 184 8.51 20.54 -19.31
N TYR A 185 9.24 19.44 -19.16
CA TYR A 185 10.56 19.38 -18.56
C TYR A 185 11.62 19.23 -19.63
N SER A 186 12.69 20.03 -19.51
CA SER A 186 13.89 19.92 -20.31
C SER A 186 15.01 19.31 -19.50
N PHE A 187 15.61 18.28 -20.01
CA PHE A 187 16.70 17.54 -19.38
C PHE A 187 18.03 17.88 -20.06
N GLU A 188 19.04 18.11 -19.28
CA GLU A 188 20.42 18.15 -19.69
C GLU A 188 21.22 17.23 -18.77
N VAL A 189 21.66 16.11 -19.32
CA VAL A 189 22.31 15.04 -18.55
C VAL A 189 23.83 15.13 -18.76
N SER A 190 24.56 15.24 -17.65
CA SER A 190 26.02 15.30 -17.68
C SER A 190 26.62 14.36 -16.63
N ASN A 191 27.87 13.97 -16.84
CA ASN A 191 28.65 13.15 -15.89
C ASN A 191 28.09 11.75 -15.62
N LEU A 192 27.16 11.26 -16.43
CA LEU A 192 26.66 9.88 -16.38
C LEU A 192 27.08 9.13 -17.64
N ALA A 193 27.50 7.88 -17.49
CA ALA A 193 28.00 7.07 -18.62
C ALA A 193 26.93 6.85 -19.70
N LYS A 194 25.65 6.83 -19.31
CA LYS A 194 24.51 6.60 -20.21
C LYS A 194 23.72 7.86 -20.56
N ALA A 195 24.30 9.04 -20.38
CA ALA A 195 23.61 10.33 -20.65
C ALA A 195 23.03 10.45 -22.08
N GLY A 196 23.67 9.84 -23.06
CA GLY A 196 23.23 9.84 -24.49
C GLY A 196 22.38 8.64 -24.89
N ASN A 197 22.09 7.71 -23.97
CA ASN A 197 21.29 6.53 -24.29
C ASN A 197 19.81 6.88 -24.49
N GLU A 198 19.08 5.99 -25.14
CA GLU A 198 17.62 6.08 -25.23
C GLU A 198 17.01 6.15 -23.82
N VAL A 199 15.98 6.97 -23.72
CA VAL A 199 15.20 7.17 -22.50
C VAL A 199 13.78 6.70 -22.72
N TYR A 200 13.30 5.89 -21.82
CA TYR A 200 11.96 5.29 -21.85
C TYR A 200 11.03 6.08 -20.93
N VAL A 201 9.87 6.47 -21.45
CA VAL A 201 8.88 7.25 -20.70
C VAL A 201 7.70 6.37 -20.38
N TRP A 202 7.43 6.23 -19.10
CA TRP A 202 6.29 5.49 -18.55
C TRP A 202 5.33 6.44 -17.85
N GLU A 203 4.04 6.25 -18.06
CA GLU A 203 2.98 7.14 -17.54
C GLU A 203 1.98 6.34 -16.72
N THR A 204 1.51 6.94 -15.60
CA THR A 204 0.27 6.55 -14.90
C THR A 204 -0.61 7.78 -14.79
N ARG A 205 -1.84 7.67 -15.28
CA ARG A 205 -2.87 8.72 -15.21
C ARG A 205 -4.27 8.12 -15.26
N GLY A 206 -5.27 8.92 -14.97
CA GLY A 206 -6.66 8.53 -15.13
C GLY A 206 -7.06 8.20 -16.57
N PRO A 207 -8.20 7.54 -16.76
CA PRO A 207 -8.69 7.13 -18.07
C PRO A 207 -9.10 8.32 -18.92
N ASP A 208 -9.03 8.15 -20.23
CA ASP A 208 -9.71 9.03 -21.19
C ASP A 208 -11.20 8.66 -21.26
N SER A 209 -12.01 9.51 -21.88
CA SER A 209 -13.44 9.25 -22.04
C SER A 209 -13.71 7.87 -22.66
N ASN A 210 -14.55 7.07 -22.03
CA ASN A 210 -14.94 5.72 -22.43
C ASN A 210 -13.84 4.65 -22.35
N GLN A 211 -12.80 4.87 -21.59
CA GLN A 211 -11.80 3.86 -21.25
C GLN A 211 -12.11 3.22 -19.89
N GLU A 212 -11.58 2.02 -19.68
CA GLU A 212 -11.52 1.40 -18.33
C GLU A 212 -10.64 2.25 -17.41
N TYR A 213 -10.94 2.21 -16.12
CA TYR A 213 -10.28 3.07 -15.11
C TYR A 213 -8.76 2.94 -15.08
N ASP A 214 -8.23 1.77 -15.43
CA ASP A 214 -6.79 1.44 -15.39
C ASP A 214 -6.10 1.47 -16.76
N ALA A 215 -6.82 1.88 -17.80
CA ALA A 215 -6.34 1.85 -19.19
C ALA A 215 -5.00 2.55 -19.39
N ASN A 216 -4.70 3.56 -18.57
CA ASN A 216 -3.48 4.37 -18.64
C ASN A 216 -2.55 4.17 -17.43
N TYR A 217 -2.71 3.08 -16.66
CA TYR A 217 -1.84 2.81 -15.54
C TYR A 217 -0.56 2.13 -15.99
N PHE A 218 0.58 2.71 -15.65
CA PHE A 218 1.92 2.20 -15.88
C PHE A 218 2.18 1.76 -17.34
N LYS A 219 1.96 2.66 -18.29
CA LYS A 219 2.14 2.42 -19.72
C LYS A 219 3.42 3.09 -20.25
N LYS A 220 4.19 2.37 -21.06
CA LYS A 220 5.28 2.96 -21.84
C LYS A 220 4.67 3.80 -22.97
N ILE A 221 4.85 5.11 -22.89
CA ILE A 221 4.23 6.06 -23.82
C ILE A 221 5.19 6.59 -24.88
N ALA A 222 6.50 6.55 -24.62
CA ALA A 222 7.52 7.03 -25.56
C ALA A 222 8.88 6.38 -25.33
N THR A 223 9.69 6.43 -26.37
CA THR A 223 11.14 6.29 -26.31
C THR A 223 11.74 7.56 -26.91
N VAL A 224 12.65 8.19 -26.19
CA VAL A 224 13.28 9.45 -26.59
C VAL A 224 14.78 9.23 -26.75
N THR A 225 15.33 9.67 -27.87
CA THR A 225 16.77 9.66 -28.10
C THR A 225 17.32 11.06 -27.80
N PRO A 226 18.20 11.21 -26.79
CA PRO A 226 18.80 12.50 -26.48
C PRO A 226 19.69 13.04 -27.63
N GLU A 227 19.57 14.31 -27.89
CA GLU A 227 20.48 15.03 -28.80
C GLU A 227 21.49 15.84 -27.98
N ASN A 228 22.76 15.50 -28.10
CA ASN A 228 23.82 16.10 -27.26
C ASN A 228 23.51 16.03 -25.75
N ASN A 229 23.00 14.87 -25.31
CA ASN A 229 22.56 14.60 -23.91
C ASN A 229 21.42 15.48 -23.46
N LYS A 230 20.62 16.04 -24.37
CA LYS A 230 19.46 16.89 -24.06
C LYS A 230 18.20 16.32 -24.68
N TYR A 231 17.11 16.45 -23.96
CA TYR A 231 15.77 16.09 -24.44
C TYR A 231 14.69 16.80 -23.62
N SER A 232 13.45 16.73 -24.07
CA SER A 232 12.30 17.26 -23.34
C SER A 232 11.16 16.26 -23.31
N VAL A 233 10.40 16.26 -22.21
CA VAL A 233 9.21 15.44 -22.03
C VAL A 233 8.09 16.31 -21.51
N THR A 234 6.90 16.19 -22.09
CA THR A 234 5.68 16.87 -21.61
C THR A 234 4.83 15.90 -20.82
N ILE A 235 4.51 16.29 -19.59
CA ILE A 235 3.65 15.54 -18.67
C ILE A 235 2.24 16.08 -18.76
N LYS A 236 1.28 15.19 -18.91
CA LYS A 236 -0.15 15.53 -18.94
C LYS A 236 -0.63 16.05 -17.59
N PRO A 237 -1.77 16.76 -17.55
CA PRO A 237 -2.44 17.08 -16.31
C PRO A 237 -2.72 15.84 -15.48
N TYR A 238 -2.65 16.00 -14.16
CA TYR A 238 -2.99 14.95 -13.19
C TYR A 238 -2.39 13.59 -13.50
N SER A 239 -1.07 13.55 -13.69
CA SER A 239 -0.34 12.33 -14.03
C SER A 239 1.00 12.25 -13.32
N MET A 240 1.57 11.07 -13.34
CA MET A 240 2.97 10.87 -13.01
C MET A 240 3.66 10.13 -14.13
N ILE A 241 4.94 10.43 -14.32
CA ILE A 241 5.79 9.73 -15.26
C ILE A 241 7.11 9.30 -14.64
N THR A 242 7.69 8.26 -15.22
CA THR A 242 9.10 7.95 -15.05
C THR A 242 9.81 8.12 -16.40
N VAL A 243 10.94 8.79 -16.37
CA VAL A 243 11.87 8.93 -17.48
C VAL A 243 13.16 8.20 -17.10
N SER A 244 13.53 7.15 -17.82
CA SER A 244 14.63 6.28 -17.41
C SER A 244 15.42 5.70 -18.57
N THR A 245 16.73 5.50 -18.39
CA THR A 245 17.57 4.69 -19.28
C THR A 245 17.34 3.19 -19.10
N VAL A 246 16.66 2.78 -18.02
CA VAL A 246 16.29 1.38 -17.76
C VAL A 246 15.10 1.00 -18.62
N ASN A 247 15.28 -0.01 -19.47
CA ASN A 247 14.20 -0.56 -20.29
C ASN A 247 13.60 -1.79 -19.60
N ILE A 248 12.35 -1.71 -19.25
CA ILE A 248 11.61 -2.80 -18.61
C ILE A 248 10.50 -3.32 -19.53
N THR A 249 10.02 -4.52 -19.24
CA THR A 249 8.80 -5.11 -19.82
C THR A 249 7.76 -5.27 -18.71
N TYR A 250 6.57 -4.72 -18.93
CA TYR A 250 5.45 -4.85 -18.00
C TYR A 250 4.13 -5.08 -18.79
N PRO A 251 3.26 -6.01 -18.36
CA PRO A 251 3.57 -7.05 -17.37
C PRO A 251 4.71 -7.95 -17.83
N ALA A 252 5.31 -8.69 -16.91
CA ALA A 252 6.33 -9.67 -17.26
C ALA A 252 5.73 -10.76 -18.18
N SER A 253 6.53 -11.27 -19.10
CA SER A 253 6.07 -12.23 -20.11
C SER A 253 5.62 -13.58 -19.54
N ASP A 254 6.03 -13.88 -18.32
CA ASP A 254 5.73 -15.09 -17.55
C ASP A 254 4.75 -14.82 -16.40
N ALA A 255 4.07 -13.67 -16.40
CA ALA A 255 3.06 -13.36 -15.41
C ALA A 255 1.97 -14.44 -15.42
N PRO A 256 1.56 -14.95 -14.24
CA PRO A 256 0.51 -15.95 -14.15
C PRO A 256 -0.81 -15.38 -14.66
N ALA A 257 -1.67 -16.27 -15.19
CA ALA A 257 -3.03 -15.87 -15.55
C ALA A 257 -3.80 -15.43 -14.30
N GLU A 258 -4.64 -14.42 -14.47
CA GLU A 258 -5.52 -13.96 -13.41
C GLU A 258 -6.52 -15.08 -13.00
N SER A 259 -6.74 -15.21 -11.70
CA SER A 259 -7.75 -16.13 -11.17
C SER A 259 -9.17 -15.55 -11.36
N GLU A 260 -10.15 -16.42 -11.57
CA GLU A 260 -11.56 -15.98 -11.63
C GLU A 260 -12.10 -15.63 -10.23
N ASN A 261 -12.86 -14.56 -10.13
CA ASN A 261 -13.51 -14.15 -8.89
C ASN A 261 -14.78 -14.98 -8.61
N THR A 262 -14.60 -16.26 -8.26
CA THR A 262 -15.68 -17.19 -7.96
C THR A 262 -16.18 -17.04 -6.52
N LEU A 263 -17.47 -17.31 -6.31
CA LEU A 263 -18.07 -17.34 -4.97
C LEU A 263 -17.48 -18.49 -4.13
N LEU A 264 -17.38 -18.28 -2.83
CA LEU A 264 -17.22 -19.40 -1.89
C LEU A 264 -18.50 -20.22 -1.88
N SER A 265 -18.40 -21.47 -2.33
CA SER A 265 -19.55 -22.35 -2.54
C SER A 265 -20.24 -22.72 -1.23
N LEU A 266 -21.58 -22.74 -1.26
CA LEU A 266 -22.39 -23.29 -0.17
C LEU A 266 -22.98 -24.65 -0.57
N PRO A 267 -23.15 -25.61 0.37
CA PRO A 267 -22.77 -25.49 1.79
C PRO A 267 -21.26 -25.53 1.98
N TYR A 268 -20.76 -24.74 2.93
CA TYR A 268 -19.38 -24.79 3.41
C TYR A 268 -19.38 -25.32 4.85
N SER A 269 -18.45 -26.19 5.19
CA SER A 269 -18.24 -26.66 6.56
C SER A 269 -16.75 -26.85 6.83
N ASP A 270 -16.37 -26.60 8.08
CA ASP A 270 -15.00 -26.82 8.56
C ASP A 270 -15.09 -27.55 9.90
N ASP A 271 -14.46 -28.70 9.98
CA ASP A 271 -14.34 -29.51 11.19
C ASP A 271 -13.02 -29.27 11.94
N PHE A 272 -12.21 -28.34 11.43
CA PHE A 272 -10.88 -27.99 11.94
C PHE A 272 -9.87 -29.14 11.97
N GLY A 273 -10.15 -30.24 11.28
CA GLY A 273 -9.34 -31.45 11.22
C GLY A 273 -8.05 -31.35 10.39
N TYR A 274 -7.43 -30.19 10.34
CA TYR A 274 -6.21 -29.93 9.57
C TYR A 274 -5.01 -30.75 10.06
N SER A 275 -4.06 -31.04 9.16
CA SER A 275 -2.79 -31.64 9.53
C SER A 275 -1.91 -30.68 10.34
N ASP A 276 -1.01 -31.22 11.16
CA ASP A 276 -0.10 -30.39 11.95
C ASP A 276 0.88 -29.60 11.06
N GLU A 277 1.27 -30.16 9.91
CA GLU A 277 2.08 -29.46 8.90
C GLU A 277 1.35 -28.25 8.35
N PHE A 278 0.08 -28.40 7.99
CA PHE A 278 -0.75 -27.30 7.52
C PHE A 278 -0.88 -26.20 8.57
N LEU A 279 -1.21 -26.56 9.82
CA LEU A 279 -1.37 -25.62 10.91
C LEU A 279 -0.07 -24.88 11.25
N SER A 280 1.06 -25.58 11.30
CA SER A 280 2.36 -24.98 11.63
C SER A 280 2.82 -23.96 10.60
N SER A 281 2.45 -24.13 9.32
CA SER A 281 2.82 -23.20 8.23
C SER A 281 2.06 -21.87 8.27
N ARG A 282 0.99 -21.76 9.08
CA ARG A 282 0.09 -20.60 9.12
C ARG A 282 -0.32 -20.15 10.54
N GLY A 283 0.47 -20.46 11.54
CA GLY A 283 0.23 -20.01 12.91
C GLY A 283 -1.05 -20.58 13.54
N ASN A 284 -1.38 -21.83 13.22
CA ASN A 284 -2.60 -22.53 13.65
C ASN A 284 -3.93 -21.88 13.19
N ALA A 285 -3.91 -20.94 12.26
CA ALA A 285 -5.13 -20.36 11.74
C ALA A 285 -5.89 -21.34 10.84
N PRO A 286 -7.24 -21.44 10.93
CA PRO A 286 -8.03 -22.20 9.99
C PRO A 286 -8.08 -21.54 8.60
N LEU A 287 -8.73 -22.20 7.64
CA LEU A 287 -8.95 -21.62 6.33
C LEU A 287 -9.98 -20.48 6.38
N TYR A 288 -9.71 -19.43 5.61
CA TYR A 288 -10.65 -18.35 5.27
C TYR A 288 -11.18 -17.53 6.45
N THR A 289 -10.57 -17.65 7.62
CA THR A 289 -10.96 -16.85 8.79
C THR A 289 -10.09 -15.61 8.95
N THR A 290 -10.67 -14.56 9.52
CA THR A 290 -10.00 -13.32 9.90
C THR A 290 -10.41 -12.95 11.32
N ASP A 291 -9.45 -12.74 12.20
CA ASP A 291 -9.70 -12.42 13.59
C ASP A 291 -9.86 -10.90 13.79
N GLU A 292 -10.77 -10.57 14.67
CA GLU A 292 -11.09 -9.21 15.08
C GLU A 292 -11.13 -9.15 16.62
N GLY A 293 -10.21 -8.39 17.23
CA GLY A 293 -10.19 -8.20 18.68
C GLY A 293 -9.95 -9.47 19.51
N GLY A 294 -9.32 -10.49 18.95
CA GLY A 294 -9.04 -11.76 19.60
C GLY A 294 -7.92 -12.50 18.94
N ALA A 295 -7.73 -13.76 19.31
CA ALA A 295 -6.86 -14.69 18.61
C ALA A 295 -7.54 -16.06 18.58
N PHE A 296 -7.89 -16.52 17.39
CA PHE A 296 -8.57 -17.80 17.20
C PHE A 296 -7.63 -18.77 16.50
N GLU A 297 -7.33 -19.86 17.17
CA GLU A 297 -6.42 -20.89 16.69
C GLU A 297 -7.09 -22.26 16.72
N VAL A 298 -6.72 -23.11 15.77
CA VAL A 298 -7.04 -24.53 15.86
C VAL A 298 -6.18 -25.14 16.98
N ALA A 299 -6.82 -25.68 17.99
CA ALA A 299 -6.19 -26.29 19.14
C ALA A 299 -6.88 -27.60 19.52
N GLU A 300 -6.19 -28.45 20.28
CA GLU A 300 -6.76 -29.70 20.78
C GLU A 300 -7.53 -29.45 22.07
N LYS A 301 -8.76 -29.93 22.14
CA LYS A 301 -9.60 -29.96 23.34
C LYS A 301 -10.33 -31.29 23.43
N ASN A 302 -10.16 -32.00 24.54
CA ASN A 302 -10.77 -33.32 24.79
C ASN A 302 -10.48 -34.39 23.71
N GLY A 303 -9.36 -34.30 23.03
CA GLY A 303 -8.94 -35.21 21.95
C GLY A 303 -9.50 -34.86 20.56
N GLU A 304 -10.14 -33.71 20.42
CA GLU A 304 -10.64 -33.19 19.14
C GLU A 304 -9.99 -31.84 18.82
N LYS A 305 -9.78 -31.56 17.53
CA LYS A 305 -9.35 -30.24 17.07
C LYS A 305 -10.57 -29.31 17.04
N VAL A 306 -10.41 -28.14 17.61
CA VAL A 306 -11.47 -27.11 17.71
C VAL A 306 -10.90 -25.75 17.41
N LEU A 307 -11.73 -24.82 16.95
CA LEU A 307 -11.38 -23.42 16.87
C LEU A 307 -11.51 -22.81 18.26
N MET A 308 -10.41 -22.32 18.83
CA MET A 308 -10.33 -21.82 20.21
C MET A 308 -9.91 -20.37 20.24
N GLN A 309 -10.69 -19.52 20.91
CA GLN A 309 -10.26 -18.17 21.26
C GLN A 309 -9.21 -18.26 22.41
N LYS A 310 -8.00 -17.73 22.15
CA LYS A 310 -6.82 -17.91 23.00
C LYS A 310 -6.57 -16.79 23.98
N ILE A 311 -7.08 -15.60 23.71
CA ILE A 311 -6.89 -14.43 24.58
C ILE A 311 -7.87 -14.50 25.72
N THR A 312 -7.36 -14.66 26.95
CA THR A 312 -8.16 -14.70 28.17
C THR A 312 -8.25 -13.29 28.78
N LYS A 313 -9.13 -13.11 29.76
CA LYS A 313 -9.27 -11.85 30.51
C LYS A 313 -7.99 -11.37 31.20
N ASP A 314 -7.04 -12.27 31.41
CA ASP A 314 -5.74 -11.96 32.03
C ASP A 314 -4.69 -11.50 31.00
N ILE A 315 -5.01 -11.61 29.72
CA ILE A 315 -4.17 -11.18 28.60
C ILE A 315 -4.81 -9.95 27.98
N LYS A 316 -4.19 -8.80 28.13
CA LYS A 316 -4.65 -7.58 27.45
C LYS A 316 -4.41 -7.73 25.95
N ALA A 317 -5.48 -7.78 25.18
CA ALA A 317 -5.39 -7.70 23.72
C ALA A 317 -4.78 -6.36 23.29
N ASN A 318 -3.92 -6.40 22.28
CA ASN A 318 -3.39 -5.19 21.66
C ASN A 318 -4.35 -4.80 20.53
N GLU A 319 -5.25 -3.87 20.79
CA GLU A 319 -6.32 -3.50 19.86
C GLU A 319 -6.13 -2.12 19.29
N TRP A 320 -6.33 -2.01 17.99
CA TRP A 320 -6.51 -0.75 17.30
C TRP A 320 -8.02 -0.49 17.13
N GLY A 321 -8.59 0.39 17.93
CA GLY A 321 -9.97 0.81 17.75
C GLY A 321 -11.06 -0.22 18.07
N GLY A 322 -10.71 -1.23 18.80
CA GLY A 322 -11.45 -2.24 19.53
C GLY A 322 -12.82 -2.68 19.07
N THR A 323 -12.93 -3.90 18.60
CA THR A 323 -14.13 -4.70 18.84
C THR A 323 -14.09 -5.13 20.30
N PRO A 324 -15.09 -4.80 21.13
CA PRO A 324 -15.06 -5.16 22.55
C PRO A 324 -15.08 -6.68 22.79
N ASP A 325 -15.54 -7.44 21.80
CA ASP A 325 -15.70 -8.90 21.88
C ASP A 325 -14.77 -9.58 20.86
N PRO A 326 -13.96 -10.57 21.30
CA PRO A 326 -13.21 -11.40 20.37
C PRO A 326 -14.12 -12.03 19.32
N THR A 327 -13.80 -11.86 18.06
CA THR A 327 -14.60 -12.34 16.93
C THR A 327 -13.69 -12.86 15.85
N THR A 328 -14.04 -13.98 15.22
CA THR A 328 -13.44 -14.44 13.98
C THR A 328 -14.49 -14.52 12.90
N ASN A 329 -14.14 -14.09 11.70
CA ASN A 329 -15.07 -13.95 10.59
C ASN A 329 -14.63 -14.82 9.41
N PHE A 330 -15.58 -15.34 8.67
CA PHE A 330 -15.34 -15.94 7.36
C PHE A 330 -16.56 -15.78 6.48
N GLY A 331 -16.37 -15.92 5.18
CA GLY A 331 -17.47 -15.94 4.23
C GLY A 331 -17.24 -15.02 3.04
N ASP A 332 -18.19 -15.02 2.14
CA ASP A 332 -18.21 -14.20 0.95
C ASP A 332 -19.26 -13.10 1.12
N ASP A 333 -18.90 -11.85 0.96
CA ASP A 333 -19.77 -10.68 1.10
C ASP A 333 -20.95 -10.69 0.10
N ARG A 334 -20.86 -11.51 -0.96
CA ARG A 334 -21.90 -11.73 -1.96
C ARG A 334 -22.95 -12.76 -1.55
N TRP A 335 -22.83 -13.40 -0.39
CA TRP A 335 -23.86 -14.31 0.12
C TRP A 335 -25.10 -13.56 0.57
N TYR A 336 -26.28 -14.00 0.10
CA TYR A 336 -27.54 -13.37 0.45
C TYR A 336 -28.36 -14.15 1.47
N ASN A 337 -28.74 -15.38 1.12
CA ASN A 337 -29.62 -16.23 1.92
C ASN A 337 -28.85 -17.44 2.39
N TYR A 338 -28.44 -17.43 3.63
CA TYR A 338 -27.68 -18.52 4.22
C TYR A 338 -28.01 -18.69 5.71
N SER A 339 -27.61 -19.80 6.25
CA SER A 339 -27.64 -20.08 7.70
C SER A 339 -26.22 -20.45 8.15
N VAL A 340 -25.92 -20.18 9.41
CA VAL A 340 -24.71 -20.62 10.05
C VAL A 340 -25.06 -21.43 11.30
N SER A 341 -24.30 -22.48 11.58
CA SER A 341 -24.41 -23.27 12.80
C SER A 341 -23.03 -23.66 13.30
N ALA A 342 -22.85 -23.75 14.58
CA ALA A 342 -21.63 -24.22 15.22
C ALA A 342 -21.97 -24.88 16.55
N ASP A 343 -21.21 -25.91 16.92
CA ASP A 343 -21.19 -26.40 18.28
C ASP A 343 -20.26 -25.52 19.12
N ILE A 344 -20.76 -25.05 20.27
CA ILE A 344 -20.05 -24.07 21.08
C ILE A 344 -19.79 -24.63 22.47
N LEU A 345 -18.54 -24.53 22.92
CA LEU A 345 -18.13 -24.87 24.28
C LEU A 345 -17.61 -23.62 25.01
N THR A 346 -18.16 -23.37 26.20
CA THR A 346 -17.65 -22.34 27.12
C THR A 346 -17.16 -22.95 28.41
N ASP A 347 -16.09 -22.44 28.97
CA ASP A 347 -15.46 -22.99 30.20
C ASP A 347 -15.97 -22.37 31.50
N GLY A 348 -16.91 -21.45 31.47
CA GLY A 348 -17.33 -20.76 32.68
C GLY A 348 -18.78 -20.28 32.70
N LYS A 349 -19.30 -20.01 33.92
CA LYS A 349 -20.68 -19.51 34.12
C LYS A 349 -20.88 -18.07 33.66
N ASP A 350 -19.77 -17.31 33.57
CA ASP A 350 -19.78 -15.89 33.20
C ASP A 350 -19.22 -15.68 31.76
N SER A 351 -19.11 -16.75 30.97
CA SER A 351 -18.66 -16.70 29.60
C SER A 351 -19.86 -16.78 28.65
N TYR A 352 -19.82 -16.03 27.59
CA TYR A 352 -20.75 -16.17 26.49
C TYR A 352 -19.99 -16.41 25.18
N ALA A 353 -20.62 -17.13 24.29
CA ALA A 353 -20.17 -17.34 22.93
C ALA A 353 -21.38 -17.54 22.02
N GLY A 354 -21.25 -17.18 20.76
CA GLY A 354 -22.35 -17.25 19.83
C GLY A 354 -21.88 -17.19 18.39
N VAL A 355 -22.86 -17.31 17.48
CA VAL A 355 -22.65 -17.11 16.06
C VAL A 355 -23.36 -15.86 15.59
N GLY A 356 -22.70 -15.11 14.71
CA GLY A 356 -23.24 -13.89 14.10
C GLY A 356 -23.39 -14.03 12.59
N LEU A 357 -24.34 -13.32 12.04
CA LEU A 357 -24.59 -13.24 10.60
C LEU A 357 -24.45 -11.81 10.13
N ARG A 358 -24.08 -11.63 8.87
CA ARG A 358 -24.00 -10.32 8.22
C ARG A 358 -23.13 -9.34 9.02
N TYR A 359 -21.96 -9.82 9.38
CA TYR A 359 -20.97 -9.02 10.07
C TYR A 359 -20.39 -7.96 9.15
N ILE A 360 -20.42 -6.70 9.57
CA ILE A 360 -19.78 -5.58 8.86
C ILE A 360 -19.12 -4.69 9.91
N LEU A 361 -17.85 -4.40 9.75
CA LEU A 361 -17.15 -3.38 10.48
C LEU A 361 -17.33 -2.05 9.76
N ALA A 362 -18.29 -1.25 10.20
CA ALA A 362 -18.58 0.03 9.56
C ALA A 362 -17.52 1.09 9.89
N ASP A 363 -17.45 2.12 9.06
CA ASP A 363 -16.49 3.23 9.05
C ASP A 363 -16.27 3.96 10.40
N SER A 364 -17.18 3.86 11.31
CA SER A 364 -17.11 4.49 12.65
C SER A 364 -16.57 3.56 13.74
N GLY A 365 -16.02 2.41 13.40
CA GLY A 365 -15.69 1.35 14.36
C GLY A 365 -16.93 0.71 14.97
N ARG A 366 -18.11 0.97 14.43
CA ARG A 366 -19.36 0.37 14.88
C ARG A 366 -19.57 -0.96 14.21
N LEU A 367 -19.57 -1.99 15.03
CA LEU A 367 -19.92 -3.32 14.63
C LEU A 367 -21.42 -3.39 14.27
N GLN A 368 -21.70 -3.88 13.06
CA GLN A 368 -23.06 -4.24 12.64
C GLN A 368 -23.11 -5.75 12.44
N ARG A 369 -23.96 -6.43 13.17
CA ARG A 369 -24.17 -7.87 13.05
C ARG A 369 -25.55 -8.27 13.56
N TYR A 370 -26.03 -9.38 13.05
CA TYR A 370 -27.11 -10.15 13.70
C TYR A 370 -26.43 -11.27 14.49
N ALA A 371 -26.52 -11.26 15.82
CA ALA A 371 -25.92 -12.25 16.71
C ALA A 371 -27.01 -13.01 17.46
N LEU A 372 -26.80 -14.30 17.64
CA LEU A 372 -27.60 -15.21 18.47
C LEU A 372 -26.76 -15.66 19.66
#